data_ff9bee55f682197dbbadbd3b4c2055f4
#
_entry.id   ff9bee55f682197dbbadbd3b4c2055f4
#
_cell.length_a   1.000
_cell.length_b   1.000
_cell.length_c   1.000
_cell.angle_alpha   90.00
_cell.angle_beta   90.00
_cell.angle_gamma   90.00
#
_symmetry.space_group_name_H-M   'P 1'
#
loop_
_entity.id
_entity.type
_entity.pdbx_description
1 polymer ?
#
loop_
_entity_poly.entity_id
_entity_poly.type
_entity_poly.pdbx_seq_one_letter_code
_entity_poly.pdbx_strand_id
1 'polypeptide(L)'
;MLYCPWPWVGQNLYNTAENKAAGKGFMMAPVEDMQIFSYGSCPEGNSTQVIAIGSNAEDPQRMADFIDWLYSPEGIELNGQANGAAGIKGLTWDVNEDGKPELTEFGKEALPMNDVAVDEEYGGGNWKDGVSALNFKTVNLEDIDPNTGAPYNYQEWETTLENNKTALDEDWSAHMGADTTMEYLENHNMLLVAPGSSYSVPEADSNITTVRGQCKSAIVDGSWKMIFAKDDAEFNSLKKDMQKTAKGLGYDDVLKVDMKNAADQTAARKASAEKYPAESDAK
;
A
#
# COMPACT_ATOMS: atom_id res chain seq x y z
N MET A 1 -20.21 18.58 -2.83
CA MET A 1 -19.07 17.76 -2.37
C MET A 1 -19.55 16.31 -2.29
N LEU A 2 -19.05 15.44 -3.13
CA LEU A 2 -19.35 14.01 -3.09
C LEU A 2 -18.31 13.36 -2.16
N TYR A 3 -18.75 12.87 -1.00
CA TYR A 3 -17.90 12.04 -0.17
C TYR A 3 -17.91 10.61 -0.73
N CYS A 4 -16.78 10.14 -1.23
CA CYS A 4 -16.59 8.76 -1.62
C CYS A 4 -15.47 8.16 -0.75
N PRO A 5 -15.72 7.16 0.10
CA PRO A 5 -14.68 6.53 0.91
C PRO A 5 -13.65 5.76 0.06
N TRP A 6 -13.99 5.53 -1.20
CA TRP A 6 -13.15 4.90 -2.22
C TRP A 6 -13.03 5.84 -3.41
N PRO A 7 -12.21 6.90 -3.32
CA PRO A 7 -12.18 7.98 -4.33
C PRO A 7 -11.91 7.47 -5.74
N TRP A 8 -11.08 6.44 -5.90
CA TRP A 8 -10.80 5.84 -7.21
C TRP A 8 -12.03 5.21 -7.88
N VAL A 9 -13.01 4.70 -7.15
CA VAL A 9 -14.22 4.12 -7.73
C VAL A 9 -15.05 5.19 -8.41
N GLY A 10 -15.33 6.30 -7.73
CA GLY A 10 -16.10 7.41 -8.30
C GLY A 10 -15.33 8.10 -9.43
N GLN A 11 -14.05 8.30 -9.27
CA GLN A 11 -13.16 8.87 -10.27
C GLN A 11 -13.13 8.02 -11.54
N ASN A 12 -12.88 6.72 -11.42
CA ASN A 12 -12.80 5.82 -12.57
C ASN A 12 -14.12 5.68 -13.32
N LEU A 13 -15.25 5.71 -12.64
CA LEU A 13 -16.56 5.65 -13.29
C LEU A 13 -16.87 6.89 -14.13
N TYR A 14 -16.41 8.08 -13.74
CA TYR A 14 -16.65 9.32 -14.46
C TYR A 14 -15.54 9.65 -15.46
N ASN A 15 -14.30 9.36 -15.12
CA ASN A 15 -13.11 9.65 -15.95
C ASN A 15 -12.99 8.68 -17.12
N THR A 16 -14.03 8.58 -17.94
CA THR A 16 -13.97 7.82 -19.19
C THR A 16 -12.98 8.48 -20.16
N ALA A 17 -12.46 7.72 -21.12
CA ALA A 17 -11.58 8.25 -22.16
C ALA A 17 -12.19 9.47 -22.88
N GLU A 18 -13.50 9.42 -23.17
CA GLU A 18 -14.24 10.53 -23.81
C GLU A 18 -14.28 11.78 -22.92
N ASN A 19 -14.60 11.61 -21.63
CA ASN A 19 -14.64 12.72 -20.70
C ASN A 19 -13.27 13.34 -20.50
N LYS A 20 -12.23 12.52 -20.29
CA LYS A 20 -10.86 13.00 -20.14
C LYS A 20 -10.36 13.75 -21.38
N ALA A 21 -10.63 13.24 -22.57
CA ALA A 21 -10.30 13.92 -23.83
C ALA A 21 -11.04 15.26 -24.01
N ALA A 22 -12.23 15.39 -23.42
CA ALA A 22 -13.01 16.63 -23.41
C ALA A 22 -12.64 17.59 -22.26
N GLY A 23 -11.57 17.30 -21.50
CA GLY A 23 -11.15 18.08 -20.34
C GLY A 23 -12.12 18.00 -19.15
N LYS A 24 -12.90 16.93 -19.06
CA LYS A 24 -13.89 16.72 -18.00
C LYS A 24 -13.51 15.54 -17.13
N GLY A 25 -13.46 15.73 -15.82
CA GLY A 25 -13.13 14.65 -14.90
C GLY A 25 -12.97 15.10 -13.47
N PHE A 26 -12.62 14.15 -12.63
CA PHE A 26 -12.23 14.38 -11.25
C PHE A 26 -10.74 14.14 -11.13
N MET A 27 -10.00 15.12 -10.66
CA MET A 27 -8.59 15.01 -10.37
C MET A 27 -8.36 15.21 -8.88
N MET A 28 -7.27 14.64 -8.36
CA MET A 28 -6.87 14.84 -6.98
C MET A 28 -6.45 16.30 -6.78
N ALA A 29 -7.01 16.95 -5.79
CA ALA A 29 -6.63 18.29 -5.37
C ALA A 29 -6.23 18.23 -3.90
N PRO A 30 -4.94 18.35 -3.57
CA PRO A 30 -4.49 18.45 -2.19
C PRO A 30 -5.13 19.65 -1.50
N VAL A 31 -5.52 19.45 -0.25
CA VAL A 31 -6.09 20.52 0.57
C VAL A 31 -4.94 21.26 1.26
N GLU A 32 -5.05 22.58 1.37
CA GLU A 32 -4.10 23.41 2.11
C GLU A 32 -3.90 22.85 3.54
N ASP A 33 -2.66 22.81 4.01
CA ASP A 33 -2.25 22.20 5.29
C ASP A 33 -2.39 20.67 5.37
N MET A 34 -2.67 19.99 4.29
CA MET A 34 -2.70 18.54 4.24
C MET A 34 -1.29 17.96 4.29
N GLN A 35 -1.11 16.91 5.09
CA GLN A 35 0.10 16.09 5.06
C GLN A 35 -0.28 14.65 4.74
N ILE A 36 0.43 14.06 3.81
CA ILE A 36 0.22 12.68 3.38
C ILE A 36 1.41 11.83 3.81
N PHE A 37 1.15 10.70 4.43
CA PHE A 37 2.18 9.70 4.68
C PHE A 37 2.53 9.00 3.37
N SER A 38 3.77 9.14 2.94
CA SER A 38 4.31 8.30 1.90
C SER A 38 4.47 6.86 2.42
N TYR A 39 4.16 5.89 1.58
CA TYR A 39 4.46 4.49 1.84
C TYR A 39 5.97 4.18 1.81
N GLY A 40 6.79 5.17 1.69
CA GLY A 40 8.17 5.17 1.28
C GLY A 40 9.15 4.34 2.04
N SER A 41 8.82 3.61 3.04
CA SER A 41 9.80 2.71 3.62
C SER A 41 9.20 1.74 4.60
N CYS A 42 9.01 0.56 4.16
CA CYS A 42 9.10 -0.60 5.03
C CYS A 42 10.42 -1.30 4.71
N PRO A 43 11.56 -0.82 5.22
CA PRO A 43 12.88 -1.28 4.77
C PRO A 43 13.18 -2.72 5.14
N GLU A 44 12.51 -3.29 6.11
CA GLU A 44 12.81 -4.65 6.59
C GLU A 44 11.55 -5.32 7.10
N GLY A 45 11.05 -6.28 6.33
CA GLY A 45 10.03 -7.21 6.76
C GLY A 45 8.66 -6.60 7.09
N ASN A 46 7.65 -7.24 6.61
CA ASN A 46 6.25 -6.94 6.93
C ASN A 46 5.68 -8.15 7.66
N SER A 47 5.03 -7.93 8.79
CA SER A 47 4.42 -9.01 9.58
C SER A 47 3.13 -9.57 8.97
N THR A 48 2.61 -9.00 7.88
CA THR A 48 1.30 -9.33 7.33
C THR A 48 1.33 -10.17 6.07
N GLN A 49 2.42 -10.16 5.33
CA GLN A 49 2.57 -10.93 4.09
C GLN A 49 3.95 -11.58 4.10
N VAL A 50 4.04 -12.78 4.63
CA VAL A 50 5.28 -13.53 4.73
C VAL A 50 5.17 -14.82 3.94
N ILE A 51 6.27 -15.21 3.31
CA ILE A 51 6.44 -16.51 2.68
C ILE A 51 7.21 -17.38 3.66
N ALA A 52 6.75 -18.58 3.90
CA ALA A 52 7.42 -19.53 4.77
C ALA A 52 7.61 -20.88 4.06
N ILE A 53 8.75 -21.52 4.31
CA ILE A 53 9.02 -22.88 3.85
C ILE A 53 8.56 -23.85 4.95
N GLY A 54 7.68 -24.78 4.59
CA GLY A 54 7.20 -25.80 5.52
C GLY A 54 8.35 -26.69 6.01
N SER A 55 8.35 -27.05 7.30
CA SER A 55 9.41 -27.90 7.89
C SER A 55 9.52 -29.29 7.25
N ASN A 56 8.50 -29.76 6.55
CA ASN A 56 8.44 -31.02 5.84
C ASN A 56 8.64 -30.90 4.33
N ALA A 57 9.16 -29.77 3.85
CA ALA A 57 9.48 -29.61 2.43
C ALA A 57 10.53 -30.65 2.00
N GLU A 58 10.27 -31.35 0.89
CA GLU A 58 11.21 -32.37 0.37
C GLU A 58 12.54 -31.74 -0.08
N ASP A 59 12.46 -30.54 -0.65
CA ASP A 59 13.61 -29.78 -1.13
C ASP A 59 13.50 -28.31 -0.67
N PRO A 60 13.94 -28.02 0.56
CA PRO A 60 13.88 -26.66 1.09
C PRO A 60 14.79 -25.67 0.35
N GLN A 61 15.89 -26.16 -0.28
CA GLN A 61 16.76 -25.30 -1.08
C GLN A 61 16.04 -24.82 -2.34
N ARG A 62 15.38 -25.70 -3.05
CA ARG A 62 14.59 -25.31 -4.23
C ARG A 62 13.48 -24.32 -3.87
N MET A 63 12.87 -24.48 -2.69
CA MET A 63 11.89 -23.51 -2.21
C MET A 63 12.51 -22.14 -1.92
N ALA A 64 13.72 -22.13 -1.35
CA ALA A 64 14.46 -20.88 -1.13
C ALA A 64 14.86 -20.21 -2.44
N ASP A 65 15.37 -20.99 -3.41
CA ASP A 65 15.73 -20.49 -4.75
C ASP A 65 14.49 -19.88 -5.47
N PHE A 66 13.32 -20.50 -5.31
CA PHE A 66 12.08 -19.95 -5.84
C PHE A 66 11.69 -18.62 -5.16
N ILE A 67 11.85 -18.52 -3.85
CA ILE A 67 11.60 -17.26 -3.12
C ILE A 67 12.58 -16.19 -3.58
N ASP A 68 13.88 -16.53 -3.73
CA ASP A 68 14.89 -15.60 -4.22
C ASP A 68 14.56 -15.08 -5.63
N TRP A 69 14.13 -16.00 -6.51
CA TRP A 69 13.66 -15.60 -7.85
C TRP A 69 12.45 -14.67 -7.79
N LEU A 70 11.47 -14.90 -6.90
CA LEU A 70 10.32 -14.01 -6.75
C LEU A 70 10.70 -12.56 -6.40
N TYR A 71 11.85 -12.37 -5.73
CA TYR A 71 12.39 -11.05 -5.39
C TYR A 71 13.40 -10.51 -6.42
N SER A 72 13.68 -11.26 -7.47
CA SER A 72 14.46 -10.76 -8.60
C SER A 72 13.63 -9.78 -9.45
N PRO A 73 14.26 -8.91 -10.24
CA PRO A 73 13.55 -8.03 -11.16
C PRO A 73 12.57 -8.78 -12.08
N GLU A 74 13.01 -9.91 -12.65
CA GLU A 74 12.16 -10.77 -13.47
C GLU A 74 10.95 -11.31 -12.68
N GLY A 75 11.20 -11.81 -11.48
CA GLY A 75 10.13 -12.36 -10.63
C GLY A 75 9.11 -11.30 -10.24
N ILE A 76 9.54 -10.07 -9.96
CA ILE A 76 8.68 -8.94 -9.65
C ILE A 76 7.80 -8.59 -10.84
N GLU A 77 8.40 -8.43 -12.04
CA GLU A 77 7.67 -8.11 -13.26
C GLU A 77 6.64 -9.18 -13.62
N LEU A 78 7.02 -10.45 -13.51
CA LEU A 78 6.14 -11.58 -13.89
C LEU A 78 5.03 -11.87 -12.86
N ASN A 79 5.15 -11.43 -11.62
CA ASN A 79 4.18 -11.73 -10.57
C ASN A 79 3.47 -10.49 -10.01
N GLY A 80 3.92 -9.31 -10.37
CA GLY A 80 3.39 -8.05 -9.86
C GLY A 80 2.27 -7.42 -10.70
N GLN A 81 1.76 -8.04 -11.76
CA GLN A 81 0.82 -7.41 -12.71
C GLN A 81 -0.45 -6.88 -12.03
N ALA A 82 -0.97 -7.57 -11.03
CA ALA A 82 -2.13 -7.10 -10.27
C ALA A 82 -1.88 -5.78 -9.51
N ASN A 83 -0.62 -5.39 -9.37
CA ASN A 83 -0.18 -4.16 -8.68
C ASN A 83 0.52 -3.16 -9.62
N GLY A 84 0.50 -3.39 -10.95
CA GLY A 84 1.06 -2.46 -11.92
C GLY A 84 2.42 -2.85 -12.51
N ALA A 85 2.95 -4.04 -12.22
CA ALA A 85 4.12 -4.54 -12.94
C ALA A 85 3.79 -4.85 -14.40
N ALA A 86 4.76 -4.64 -15.30
CA ALA A 86 4.50 -4.66 -16.74
C ALA A 86 4.45 -6.07 -17.36
N GLY A 87 4.82 -7.11 -16.64
CA GLY A 87 4.71 -8.50 -17.09
C GLY A 87 5.90 -8.96 -17.95
N ILE A 88 5.64 -9.43 -19.14
CA ILE A 88 6.60 -10.15 -19.98
C ILE A 88 7.27 -9.19 -20.95
N LYS A 89 8.60 -9.03 -20.83
CA LYS A 89 9.38 -8.28 -21.81
C LYS A 89 9.32 -8.94 -23.18
N GLY A 90 9.13 -8.13 -24.22
CA GLY A 90 8.92 -8.58 -25.61
C GLY A 90 7.46 -8.89 -25.94
N LEU A 91 6.58 -9.08 -24.94
CA LEU A 91 5.14 -9.28 -25.14
C LEU A 91 4.34 -8.06 -24.68
N THR A 92 4.40 -7.72 -23.38
CA THR A 92 3.62 -6.62 -22.81
C THR A 92 4.36 -5.30 -22.79
N TRP A 93 5.68 -5.34 -22.78
CA TRP A 93 6.54 -4.17 -22.81
C TRP A 93 7.90 -4.47 -23.46
N ASP A 94 8.60 -3.43 -23.86
CA ASP A 94 9.99 -3.51 -24.31
C ASP A 94 10.71 -2.20 -24.03
N VAL A 95 11.99 -2.14 -24.38
CA VAL A 95 12.81 -0.93 -24.29
C VAL A 95 12.77 -0.24 -25.66
N ASN A 96 12.36 1.03 -25.68
CA ASN A 96 12.30 1.81 -26.92
C ASN A 96 13.70 2.28 -27.40
N GLU A 97 13.75 3.02 -28.52
CA GLU A 97 15.01 3.50 -29.11
C GLU A 97 15.81 4.44 -28.18
N ASP A 98 15.14 5.12 -27.25
CA ASP A 98 15.77 6.01 -26.26
C ASP A 98 16.25 5.26 -25.00
N GLY A 99 16.08 3.94 -24.95
CA GLY A 99 16.47 3.11 -23.81
C GLY A 99 15.46 3.13 -22.65
N LYS A 100 14.26 3.68 -22.86
CA LYS A 100 13.20 3.74 -21.84
C LYS A 100 12.24 2.57 -21.99
N PRO A 101 11.71 2.02 -20.89
CA PRO A 101 10.66 0.99 -20.97
C PRO A 101 9.38 1.62 -21.53
N GLU A 102 8.72 0.89 -22.42
CA GLU A 102 7.48 1.30 -23.06
C GLU A 102 6.55 0.10 -23.25
N LEU A 103 5.25 0.30 -23.07
CA LEU A 103 4.26 -0.74 -23.31
C LEU A 103 4.11 -1.02 -24.80
N THR A 104 4.06 -2.31 -25.17
CA THR A 104 3.65 -2.75 -26.51
C THR A 104 2.16 -2.48 -26.73
N GLU A 105 1.70 -2.59 -27.98
CA GLU A 105 0.25 -2.52 -28.25
C GLU A 105 -0.52 -3.63 -27.52
N PHE A 106 0.06 -4.82 -27.44
CA PHE A 106 -0.50 -5.91 -26.64
C PHE A 106 -0.57 -5.53 -25.15
N GLY A 107 0.51 -4.95 -24.60
CA GLY A 107 0.55 -4.54 -23.19
C GLY A 107 -0.46 -3.46 -22.84
N LYS A 108 -0.65 -2.47 -23.72
CA LYS A 108 -1.66 -1.41 -23.54
C LYS A 108 -3.09 -1.97 -23.44
N GLU A 109 -3.37 -3.05 -24.18
CA GLU A 109 -4.68 -3.70 -24.17
C GLU A 109 -4.82 -4.70 -23.02
N ALA A 110 -3.80 -5.50 -22.74
CA ALA A 110 -3.86 -6.64 -21.82
C ALA A 110 -3.70 -6.25 -20.34
N LEU A 111 -2.76 -5.34 -20.03
CA LEU A 111 -2.43 -4.99 -18.62
C LEU A 111 -3.59 -4.37 -17.83
N PRO A 112 -4.56 -3.64 -18.42
CA PRO A 112 -5.78 -3.25 -17.73
C PRO A 112 -6.72 -4.41 -17.38
N MET A 113 -6.26 -5.67 -17.47
CA MET A 113 -7.02 -6.89 -17.15
C MET A 113 -8.16 -7.18 -18.13
N ASN A 114 -7.95 -6.84 -19.39
CA ASN A 114 -8.90 -7.19 -20.47
C ASN A 114 -8.73 -8.65 -20.94
N ASP A 115 -9.77 -9.14 -21.59
CA ASP A 115 -9.76 -10.45 -22.24
C ASP A 115 -9.02 -10.37 -23.59
N VAL A 116 -7.71 -10.61 -23.56
CA VAL A 116 -6.82 -10.56 -24.73
C VAL A 116 -6.21 -11.93 -24.98
N ALA A 117 -6.31 -12.43 -26.20
CA ALA A 117 -5.72 -13.71 -26.57
C ALA A 117 -4.20 -13.61 -26.58
N VAL A 118 -3.54 -14.61 -26.02
CA VAL A 118 -2.08 -14.74 -25.97
C VAL A 118 -1.63 -15.74 -27.03
N ASP A 119 -0.58 -15.41 -27.77
CA ASP A 119 -0.03 -16.28 -28.79
C ASP A 119 0.55 -17.57 -28.17
N GLU A 120 0.52 -18.66 -28.95
CA GLU A 120 0.97 -19.99 -28.54
C GLU A 120 2.44 -20.01 -28.06
N GLU A 121 3.30 -19.15 -28.58
CA GLU A 121 4.71 -19.05 -28.18
C GLU A 121 4.87 -18.54 -26.71
N TYR A 122 3.87 -17.81 -26.19
CA TYR A 122 3.80 -17.35 -24.80
C TYR A 122 2.85 -18.20 -23.95
N GLY A 123 2.41 -19.37 -24.45
CA GLY A 123 1.58 -20.32 -23.73
C GLY A 123 0.12 -20.34 -24.14
N GLY A 124 -0.32 -19.46 -25.01
CA GLY A 124 -1.70 -19.40 -25.51
C GLY A 124 -2.72 -18.98 -24.44
N GLY A 125 -4.00 -19.12 -24.77
CA GLY A 125 -5.09 -18.83 -23.86
C GLY A 125 -5.45 -17.34 -23.77
N ASN A 126 -5.85 -16.89 -22.60
CA ASN A 126 -6.25 -15.52 -22.35
C ASN A 126 -5.33 -14.89 -21.31
N TRP A 127 -4.86 -13.67 -21.55
CA TRP A 127 -3.92 -12.97 -20.67
C TRP A 127 -4.37 -12.94 -19.21
N LYS A 128 -5.59 -12.55 -19.00
CA LYS A 128 -6.18 -12.39 -17.66
C LYS A 128 -6.22 -13.70 -16.86
N ASP A 129 -6.35 -14.85 -17.53
CA ASP A 129 -6.35 -16.16 -16.89
C ASP A 129 -4.94 -16.61 -16.48
N GLY A 130 -3.90 -16.05 -17.11
CA GLY A 130 -2.49 -16.31 -16.82
C GLY A 130 -1.85 -15.40 -15.80
N VAL A 131 -2.53 -14.35 -15.34
CA VAL A 131 -2.00 -13.42 -14.34
C VAL A 131 -1.79 -14.14 -13.00
N SER A 132 -0.62 -13.91 -12.41
CA SER A 132 -0.25 -14.55 -11.14
C SER A 132 -1.27 -14.29 -10.05
N ALA A 133 -1.74 -15.37 -9.42
CA ALA A 133 -2.62 -15.32 -8.25
C ALA A 133 -1.84 -15.33 -6.92
N LEU A 134 -0.53 -15.20 -6.95
CA LEU A 134 0.28 -15.10 -5.74
C LEU A 134 -0.03 -13.78 -5.04
N ASN A 135 -0.62 -13.87 -3.87
CA ASN A 135 -1.02 -12.71 -3.07
C ASN A 135 0.13 -12.29 -2.14
N PHE A 136 1.19 -11.77 -2.70
CA PHE A 136 2.31 -11.23 -1.94
C PHE A 136 2.82 -9.93 -2.57
N LYS A 137 3.35 -9.06 -1.74
CA LYS A 137 4.08 -7.87 -2.18
C LYS A 137 5.54 -8.06 -1.84
N THR A 138 6.35 -8.20 -2.86
CA THR A 138 7.79 -8.38 -2.71
C THR A 138 8.50 -7.06 -2.47
N VAL A 139 8.11 -6.04 -3.25
CA VAL A 139 8.65 -4.68 -3.18
C VAL A 139 7.52 -3.68 -3.36
N ASN A 140 7.79 -2.43 -3.06
CA ASN A 140 6.96 -1.33 -3.48
C ASN A 140 7.09 -1.15 -5.01
N LEU A 141 6.00 -0.95 -5.70
CA LEU A 141 6.02 -0.81 -7.17
C LEU A 141 6.61 0.52 -7.64
N GLU A 142 6.81 1.47 -6.74
CA GLU A 142 7.60 2.68 -7.00
C GLU A 142 9.12 2.43 -6.87
N ASP A 143 9.55 1.26 -6.37
CA ASP A 143 10.96 0.89 -6.37
C ASP A 143 11.48 0.77 -7.81
N ILE A 144 12.73 1.16 -7.99
CA ILE A 144 13.35 1.25 -9.32
C ILE A 144 13.92 -0.11 -9.73
N ASP A 145 13.53 -0.57 -10.93
CA ASP A 145 14.17 -1.72 -11.56
C ASP A 145 15.61 -1.37 -11.97
N PRO A 146 16.61 -2.08 -11.45
CA PRO A 146 18.02 -1.79 -11.77
C PRO A 146 18.38 -2.02 -13.25
N ASN A 147 17.57 -2.75 -14.00
CA ASN A 147 17.84 -3.04 -15.42
C ASN A 147 17.36 -1.91 -16.33
N THR A 148 16.29 -1.23 -15.98
CA THR A 148 15.68 -0.17 -16.79
C THR A 148 15.91 1.23 -16.23
N GLY A 149 16.17 1.33 -14.92
CA GLY A 149 16.23 2.61 -14.21
C GLY A 149 14.86 3.28 -14.03
N ALA A 150 13.77 2.59 -14.34
CA ALA A 150 12.39 3.06 -14.18
C ALA A 150 11.69 2.33 -13.02
N PRO A 151 10.60 2.87 -12.48
CA PRO A 151 9.78 2.16 -11.49
C PRO A 151 9.27 0.82 -12.04
N TYR A 152 9.09 -0.18 -11.15
CA TYR A 152 8.42 -1.43 -11.54
C TYR A 152 6.96 -1.19 -11.95
N ASN A 153 6.32 -0.14 -11.44
CA ASN A 153 4.97 0.22 -11.81
C ASN A 153 4.95 0.91 -13.18
N TYR A 154 4.48 0.21 -14.21
CA TYR A 154 4.40 0.76 -15.57
C TYR A 154 3.54 2.02 -15.68
N GLN A 155 2.62 2.24 -14.74
CA GLN A 155 1.78 3.44 -14.72
C GLN A 155 2.56 4.71 -14.39
N GLU A 156 3.73 4.55 -13.75
CA GLU A 156 4.64 5.65 -13.41
C GLU A 156 5.76 5.85 -14.45
N TRP A 157 5.81 5.04 -15.51
CA TRP A 157 6.77 5.22 -16.56
C TRP A 157 6.53 6.53 -17.32
N GLU A 158 7.59 7.26 -17.60
CA GLU A 158 7.54 8.50 -18.37
C GLU A 158 6.81 8.30 -19.71
N THR A 159 7.12 7.21 -20.43
CA THR A 159 6.46 6.83 -21.67
C THR A 159 4.96 6.59 -21.52
N THR A 160 4.54 5.96 -20.42
CA THR A 160 3.13 5.72 -20.13
C THR A 160 2.40 7.02 -19.78
N LEU A 161 3.01 7.85 -18.95
CA LEU A 161 2.45 9.16 -18.56
C LEU A 161 2.28 10.07 -19.77
N GLU A 162 3.30 10.16 -20.63
CA GLU A 162 3.23 10.94 -21.87
C GLU A 162 2.15 10.43 -22.83
N ASN A 163 2.11 9.11 -23.09
CA ASN A 163 1.16 8.50 -24.01
C ASN A 163 -0.29 8.60 -23.51
N ASN A 164 -0.51 8.65 -22.20
CA ASN A 164 -1.84 8.70 -21.58
C ASN A 164 -2.29 10.13 -21.24
N LYS A 165 -1.46 11.15 -21.50
CA LYS A 165 -1.78 12.54 -21.20
C LYS A 165 -3.00 13.00 -21.99
N THR A 166 -3.99 13.50 -21.29
CA THR A 166 -5.26 13.96 -21.88
C THR A 166 -5.46 15.45 -21.60
N ALA A 167 -6.45 16.06 -22.24
CA ALA A 167 -6.80 17.46 -21.98
C ALA A 167 -7.15 17.73 -20.50
N LEU A 168 -7.67 16.73 -19.79
CA LEU A 168 -7.91 16.85 -18.34
C LEU A 168 -6.58 16.90 -17.56
N ASP A 169 -5.61 16.05 -17.92
CA ASP A 169 -4.30 16.02 -17.27
C ASP A 169 -3.52 17.32 -17.55
N GLU A 170 -3.60 17.85 -18.77
CA GLU A 170 -2.99 19.14 -19.14
C GLU A 170 -3.60 20.31 -18.35
N ASP A 171 -4.91 20.36 -18.21
CA ASP A 171 -5.60 21.38 -17.42
C ASP A 171 -5.20 21.29 -15.93
N TRP A 172 -5.14 20.08 -15.39
CA TRP A 172 -4.71 19.85 -14.02
C TRP A 172 -3.24 20.29 -13.82
N SER A 173 -2.32 19.87 -14.69
CA SER A 173 -0.90 20.24 -14.61
C SER A 173 -0.69 21.75 -14.70
N ALA A 174 -1.42 22.41 -15.60
CA ALA A 174 -1.37 23.87 -15.72
C ALA A 174 -1.88 24.59 -14.47
N HIS A 175 -2.93 24.04 -13.83
CA HIS A 175 -3.50 24.63 -12.62
C HIS A 175 -2.64 24.41 -11.38
N MET A 176 -2.09 23.20 -11.23
CA MET A 176 -1.34 22.80 -10.04
C MET A 176 0.15 23.13 -10.12
N GLY A 177 0.70 23.35 -11.33
CA GLY A 177 2.12 23.62 -11.54
C GLY A 177 3.03 22.40 -11.30
N ALA A 178 2.50 21.20 -11.54
CA ALA A 178 3.20 19.94 -11.43
C ALA A 178 2.61 18.94 -12.44
N ASP A 179 3.40 17.99 -12.91
CA ASP A 179 2.92 16.98 -13.85
C ASP A 179 2.20 15.80 -13.17
N THR A 180 2.53 15.53 -11.91
CA THR A 180 1.88 14.48 -11.11
C THR A 180 1.48 14.98 -9.73
N THR A 181 0.52 14.28 -9.10
CA THR A 181 0.13 14.55 -7.71
C THR A 181 1.31 14.38 -6.74
N MET A 182 2.19 13.39 -6.97
CA MET A 182 3.37 13.17 -6.13
C MET A 182 4.33 14.34 -6.24
N GLU A 183 4.65 14.78 -7.45
CA GLU A 183 5.50 15.95 -7.68
C GLU A 183 4.94 17.21 -6.99
N TYR A 184 3.62 17.43 -7.09
CA TYR A 184 2.98 18.53 -6.37
C TYR A 184 3.20 18.44 -4.85
N LEU A 185 2.97 17.25 -4.27
CA LEU A 185 3.12 17.02 -2.82
C LEU A 185 4.57 17.21 -2.37
N GLU A 186 5.54 16.73 -3.14
CA GLU A 186 6.97 16.91 -2.88
C GLU A 186 7.37 18.39 -2.94
N ASN A 187 7.01 19.09 -4.02
CA ASN A 187 7.30 20.50 -4.22
C ASN A 187 6.73 21.41 -3.12
N HIS A 188 5.65 20.96 -2.47
CA HIS A 188 4.97 21.70 -1.39
C HIS A 188 5.29 21.17 0.02
N ASN A 189 6.24 20.24 0.16
CA ASN A 189 6.61 19.59 1.43
C ASN A 189 5.41 18.98 2.16
N MET A 190 4.49 18.37 1.42
CA MET A 190 3.29 17.73 1.96
C MET A 190 3.47 16.23 2.21
N LEU A 191 4.64 15.67 1.86
CA LEU A 191 4.95 14.27 2.10
C LEU A 191 5.65 14.09 3.45
N LEU A 192 5.10 13.19 4.26
CA LEU A 192 5.76 12.68 5.46
C LEU A 192 6.27 11.27 5.16
N VAL A 193 7.57 11.14 5.00
CA VAL A 193 8.21 9.83 4.89
C VAL A 193 8.48 9.30 6.29
N ALA A 194 7.77 8.25 6.68
CA ALA A 194 8.01 7.58 7.95
C ALA A 194 8.80 6.28 7.68
N PRO A 195 10.08 6.22 8.06
CA PRO A 195 10.83 4.97 7.95
C PRO A 195 10.14 3.90 8.79
N GLY A 196 9.87 2.74 8.19
CA GLY A 196 9.38 1.57 8.89
C GLY A 196 10.40 1.05 9.91
N SER A 197 9.96 0.17 10.78
CA SER A 197 10.87 -0.56 11.66
C SER A 197 10.54 -2.05 11.60
N SER A 198 11.57 -2.89 11.69
CA SER A 198 11.42 -4.34 11.78
C SER A 198 10.87 -4.82 13.14
N TYR A 199 10.46 -3.92 14.00
CA TYR A 199 9.93 -4.27 15.31
C TYR A 199 8.60 -5.02 15.20
N SER A 200 8.62 -6.29 15.61
CA SER A 200 7.40 -7.08 15.81
C SER A 200 7.01 -7.08 17.27
N VAL A 201 5.74 -6.79 17.55
CA VAL A 201 5.21 -6.89 18.91
C VAL A 201 5.29 -8.35 19.36
N PRO A 202 5.95 -8.67 20.48
CA PRO A 202 6.02 -10.04 20.98
C PRO A 202 4.63 -10.61 21.24
N GLU A 203 4.49 -11.93 21.02
CA GLU A 203 3.25 -12.61 21.37
C GLU A 203 2.98 -12.47 22.86
N ALA A 204 1.78 -12.05 23.19
CA ALA A 204 1.40 -11.88 24.59
C ALA A 204 1.17 -13.24 25.25
N ASP A 205 1.52 -13.34 26.53
CA ASP A 205 1.15 -14.47 27.39
C ASP A 205 -0.36 -14.79 27.27
N SER A 206 -0.71 -16.10 27.33
CA SER A 206 -2.08 -16.55 27.15
C SER A 206 -3.06 -15.95 28.17
N ASN A 207 -2.60 -15.71 29.39
CA ASN A 207 -3.40 -15.04 30.41
C ASN A 207 -3.65 -13.58 30.03
N ILE A 208 -2.64 -12.84 29.59
CA ILE A 208 -2.78 -11.45 29.11
C ILE A 208 -3.71 -11.38 27.91
N THR A 209 -3.63 -12.34 26.97
CA THR A 209 -4.52 -12.43 25.80
C THR A 209 -5.97 -12.63 26.24
N THR A 210 -6.21 -13.52 27.20
CA THR A 210 -7.54 -13.79 27.75
C THR A 210 -8.12 -12.56 28.45
N VAL A 211 -7.36 -11.95 29.35
CA VAL A 211 -7.76 -10.74 30.09
C VAL A 211 -8.03 -9.59 29.13
N ARG A 212 -7.19 -9.41 28.10
CA ARG A 212 -7.40 -8.39 27.05
C ARG A 212 -8.75 -8.58 26.36
N GLY A 213 -9.09 -9.82 26.00
CA GLY A 213 -10.40 -10.16 25.40
C GLY A 213 -11.58 -9.81 26.31
N GLN A 214 -11.49 -10.14 27.59
CA GLN A 214 -12.52 -9.82 28.58
C GLN A 214 -12.66 -8.31 28.81
N CYS A 215 -11.54 -7.59 28.95
CA CYS A 215 -11.53 -6.14 29.06
C CYS A 215 -12.13 -5.47 27.82
N LYS A 216 -11.77 -5.94 26.61
CA LYS A 216 -12.34 -5.44 25.35
C LYS A 216 -13.86 -5.57 25.35
N SER A 217 -14.39 -6.73 25.70
CA SER A 217 -15.83 -6.95 25.78
C SER A 217 -16.52 -6.02 26.77
N ALA A 218 -15.96 -5.89 27.99
CA ALA A 218 -16.52 -5.00 29.01
C ALA A 218 -16.51 -3.52 28.57
N ILE A 219 -15.45 -3.08 27.88
CA ILE A 219 -15.34 -1.70 27.37
C ILE A 219 -16.33 -1.48 26.23
N VAL A 220 -16.45 -2.40 25.28
CA VAL A 220 -17.40 -2.29 24.16
C VAL A 220 -18.83 -2.23 24.69
N ASP A 221 -19.22 -3.17 25.55
CA ASP A 221 -20.57 -3.22 26.14
C ASP A 221 -20.89 -1.97 26.97
N GLY A 222 -19.92 -1.52 27.76
CA GLY A 222 -20.05 -0.29 28.53
C GLY A 222 -20.19 0.94 27.64
N SER A 223 -19.43 1.01 26.56
CA SER A 223 -19.49 2.11 25.58
C SER A 223 -20.86 2.19 24.90
N TRP A 224 -21.41 1.05 24.49
CA TRP A 224 -22.77 1.01 23.92
C TRP A 224 -23.83 1.47 24.93
N LYS A 225 -23.73 1.04 26.20
CA LYS A 225 -24.66 1.51 27.26
C LYS A 225 -24.57 3.02 27.43
N MET A 226 -23.37 3.60 27.42
CA MET A 226 -23.17 5.05 27.54
C MET A 226 -23.77 5.85 26.38
N ILE A 227 -23.75 5.32 25.15
CA ILE A 227 -24.37 5.97 23.99
C ILE A 227 -25.89 6.13 24.18
N PHE A 228 -26.53 5.20 24.87
CA PHE A 228 -27.96 5.21 25.14
C PHE A 228 -28.34 5.76 26.54
N ALA A 229 -27.39 6.41 27.20
CA ALA A 229 -27.67 7.04 28.50
C ALA A 229 -28.68 8.19 28.31
N LYS A 230 -29.63 8.27 29.22
CA LYS A 230 -30.71 9.29 29.15
C LYS A 230 -30.25 10.70 29.54
N ASP A 231 -29.20 10.79 30.34
CA ASP A 231 -28.62 12.05 30.83
C ASP A 231 -27.13 11.88 31.23
N ASP A 232 -26.47 13.00 31.53
CA ASP A 232 -25.06 13.03 31.92
C ASP A 232 -24.78 12.28 33.24
N ALA A 233 -25.74 12.22 34.15
CA ALA A 233 -25.58 11.51 35.42
C ALA A 233 -25.52 10.00 35.17
N GLU A 234 -26.39 9.47 34.35
CA GLU A 234 -26.39 8.07 33.94
C GLU A 234 -25.15 7.74 33.12
N PHE A 235 -24.77 8.59 32.16
CA PHE A 235 -23.54 8.42 31.38
C PHE A 235 -22.31 8.31 32.29
N ASN A 236 -22.16 9.22 33.25
CA ASN A 236 -21.04 9.22 34.18
C ASN A 236 -21.04 8.01 35.13
N SER A 237 -22.22 7.51 35.51
CA SER A 237 -22.35 6.28 36.29
C SER A 237 -21.89 5.08 35.50
N LEU A 238 -22.39 4.91 34.27
CA LEU A 238 -22.04 3.81 33.36
C LEU A 238 -20.54 3.80 33.04
N LYS A 239 -19.94 5.00 32.83
CA LYS A 239 -18.49 5.15 32.64
C LYS A 239 -17.69 4.64 33.83
N LYS A 240 -18.08 4.99 35.05
CA LYS A 240 -17.43 4.53 36.29
C LYS A 240 -17.56 3.01 36.45
N ASP A 241 -18.72 2.47 36.16
CA ASP A 241 -18.98 1.03 36.27
C ASP A 241 -18.15 0.24 35.24
N MET A 242 -18.07 0.72 34.01
CA MET A 242 -17.21 0.14 32.96
C MET A 242 -15.73 0.16 33.37
N GLN A 243 -15.24 1.31 33.87
CA GLN A 243 -13.85 1.44 34.33
C GLN A 243 -13.55 0.51 35.50
N LYS A 244 -14.46 0.42 36.46
CA LYS A 244 -14.34 -0.48 37.61
C LYS A 244 -14.33 -1.96 37.16
N THR A 245 -15.19 -2.32 36.23
CA THR A 245 -15.25 -3.67 35.67
C THR A 245 -13.95 -4.02 34.96
N ALA A 246 -13.47 -3.17 34.06
CA ALA A 246 -12.22 -3.41 33.33
C ALA A 246 -11.02 -3.55 34.27
N LYS A 247 -10.92 -2.70 35.32
CA LYS A 247 -9.87 -2.83 36.32
C LYS A 247 -9.99 -4.13 37.13
N GLY A 248 -11.20 -4.53 37.50
CA GLY A 248 -11.43 -5.79 38.20
C GLY A 248 -11.06 -7.02 37.38
N LEU A 249 -11.09 -6.93 36.05
CA LEU A 249 -10.65 -7.97 35.12
C LEU A 249 -9.14 -8.04 34.90
N GLY A 250 -8.37 -7.06 35.38
CA GLY A 250 -6.90 -6.99 35.21
C GLY A 250 -6.45 -6.05 34.09
N TYR A 251 -7.22 -5.00 33.78
CA TYR A 251 -6.86 -4.02 32.75
C TYR A 251 -5.47 -3.40 32.96
N ASP A 252 -5.08 -3.15 34.22
CA ASP A 252 -3.80 -2.51 34.54
C ASP A 252 -2.60 -3.40 34.13
N ASP A 253 -2.73 -4.72 34.15
CA ASP A 253 -1.70 -5.65 33.68
C ASP A 253 -1.60 -5.66 32.14
N VAL A 254 -2.74 -5.64 31.45
CA VAL A 254 -2.78 -5.49 29.98
C VAL A 254 -2.16 -4.16 29.55
N LEU A 255 -2.55 -3.07 30.21
CA LEU A 255 -2.01 -1.74 29.93
C LEU A 255 -0.50 -1.67 30.12
N LYS A 256 0.05 -2.32 31.15
CA LYS A 256 1.50 -2.36 31.38
C LYS A 256 2.23 -3.05 30.22
N VAL A 257 1.70 -4.15 29.71
CA VAL A 257 2.28 -4.87 28.56
C VAL A 257 2.19 -3.99 27.30
N ASP A 258 1.04 -3.38 27.05
CA ASP A 258 0.80 -2.57 25.85
C ASP A 258 1.66 -1.29 25.87
N MET A 259 1.83 -0.65 27.02
CA MET A 259 2.71 0.51 27.17
C MET A 259 4.19 0.15 26.96
N LYS A 260 4.61 -1.03 27.43
CA LYS A 260 5.96 -1.51 27.16
C LYS A 260 6.16 -1.73 25.65
N ASN A 261 5.24 -2.42 24.98
CA ASN A 261 5.31 -2.67 23.55
C ASN A 261 5.32 -1.35 22.74
N ALA A 262 4.51 -0.37 23.15
CA ALA A 262 4.49 0.95 22.51
C ALA A 262 5.83 1.70 22.70
N ALA A 263 6.45 1.57 23.85
CA ALA A 263 7.77 2.16 24.11
C ALA A 263 8.86 1.51 23.26
N ASP A 264 8.87 0.17 23.20
CA ASP A 264 9.84 -0.61 22.40
C ASP A 264 9.67 -0.31 20.89
N GLN A 265 8.42 -0.25 20.40
CA GLN A 265 8.13 0.13 19.02
C GLN A 265 8.58 1.57 18.71
N THR A 266 8.37 2.49 19.63
CA THR A 266 8.82 3.88 19.48
C THR A 266 10.35 3.97 19.43
N ALA A 267 11.04 3.20 20.26
CA ALA A 267 12.50 3.15 20.23
C ALA A 267 13.02 2.58 18.90
N ALA A 268 12.40 1.50 18.40
CA ALA A 268 12.76 0.91 17.11
C ALA A 268 12.53 1.87 15.93
N ARG A 269 11.42 2.62 15.94
CA ARG A 269 11.14 3.64 14.91
C ARG A 269 12.15 4.77 14.94
N LYS A 270 12.54 5.24 16.13
CA LYS A 270 13.58 6.26 16.26
C LYS A 270 14.93 5.78 15.72
N ALA A 271 15.32 4.56 16.07
CA ALA A 271 16.56 3.96 15.57
C ALA A 271 16.55 3.80 14.03
N SER A 272 15.39 3.45 13.44
CA SER A 272 15.24 3.44 11.99
C SER A 272 15.35 4.83 11.38
N ALA A 273 14.71 5.84 11.97
CA ALA A 273 14.78 7.22 11.49
C ALA A 273 16.21 7.79 11.55
N GLU A 274 16.98 7.44 12.59
CA GLU A 274 18.41 7.81 12.69
C GLU A 274 19.27 7.16 11.62
N LYS A 275 18.94 5.91 11.23
CA LYS A 275 19.64 5.16 10.18
C LYS A 275 19.32 5.67 8.77
N TYR A 276 18.12 6.18 8.58
CA TYR A 276 17.63 6.72 7.30
C TYR A 276 17.20 8.18 7.50
N PRO A 277 18.17 9.12 7.56
CA PRO A 277 17.84 10.55 7.67
C PRO A 277 16.97 10.97 6.49
N ALA A 278 15.95 11.77 6.77
CA ALA A 278 15.04 12.26 5.76
C ALA A 278 15.81 13.00 4.64
N GLU A 279 15.51 12.71 3.39
CA GLU A 279 16.12 13.38 2.23
C GLU A 279 15.77 14.89 2.16
N SER A 280 14.87 15.36 3.03
CA SER A 280 14.45 16.76 3.12
C SER A 280 15.58 17.75 3.46
N ASP A 281 16.72 17.27 3.94
CA ASP A 281 17.88 18.11 4.25
C ASP A 281 18.92 18.19 3.09
N ALA A 282 18.61 17.57 1.94
CA ALA A 282 19.50 17.49 0.78
C ALA A 282 19.18 18.51 -0.34
N LYS A 283 18.59 19.66 0.01
CA LYS A 283 18.46 20.79 -0.92
C LYS A 283 18.96 22.07 -0.30
#